data_6439874448317485924ae9143cca7653
#
_entry.id   6439874448317485924ae9143cca7653
#
_cell.length_a   1.000
_cell.length_b   1.000
_cell.length_c   1.000
_cell.angle_alpha   90.00
_cell.angle_beta   90.00
_cell.angle_gamma   90.00
#
_symmetry.space_group_name_H-M   'P 1'
#
loop_
_entity.id
_entity.type
_entity.pdbx_description
1 polymer ?
#
loop_
_entity_poly.entity_id
_entity_poly.type
_entity_poly.pdbx_seq_one_letter_code
_entity_poly.pdbx_strand_id
1 'polypeptide(L)'
;MNFSVYDTGEIAMNYQEAMEYMEKVGTYGIVPGLDSIRELCRRLGNPQDELKFVHIAGTNGKGSTLAYISSILQAAGYRVGKYISPVIIEYCEKIQIGKQKITHKDLCEGLEIIKKHCDAMVSDGFHHPTPFEIETALAFWYFREKQCDIVVLETGMG
;
A
#
# COMPACT_ATOMS: atom_id res chain seq x y z
N MET A 1 -14.15 -19.51 -5.91
CA MET A 1 -12.99 -19.91 -6.71
C MET A 1 -11.74 -19.62 -5.89
N ASN A 2 -11.00 -20.67 -5.55
CA ASN A 2 -9.77 -20.57 -4.76
C ASN A 2 -8.67 -19.90 -5.57
N PHE A 3 -8.26 -18.71 -5.19
CA PHE A 3 -6.97 -18.14 -5.56
C PHE A 3 -6.02 -18.25 -4.36
N SER A 4 -5.70 -19.48 -3.98
CA SER A 4 -4.50 -19.77 -3.20
C SER A 4 -3.40 -20.16 -4.21
N VAL A 5 -2.72 -19.18 -4.75
CA VAL A 5 -1.50 -19.41 -5.55
C VAL A 5 -0.45 -18.37 -5.15
N TYR A 6 -0.21 -18.25 -3.87
CA TYR A 6 1.08 -17.76 -3.42
C TYR A 6 1.68 -18.91 -2.60
N ASP A 7 2.74 -19.46 -3.15
CA ASP A 7 3.58 -20.46 -2.52
C ASP A 7 3.84 -20.02 -1.07
N THR A 8 3.41 -20.82 -0.10
CA THR A 8 3.65 -20.62 1.34
C THR A 8 5.09 -20.95 1.69
N GLY A 9 6.02 -20.51 0.84
CA GLY A 9 7.44 -20.46 1.16
C GLY A 9 7.66 -19.55 2.38
N GLU A 10 8.58 -19.89 3.24
CA GLU A 10 9.03 -19.04 4.36
C GLU A 10 9.20 -17.62 3.87
N ILE A 11 8.68 -16.62 4.63
CA ILE A 11 8.88 -15.22 4.33
C ILE A 11 10.39 -15.00 4.28
N ALA A 12 10.94 -14.80 3.09
CA ALA A 12 12.39 -14.68 2.89
C ALA A 12 12.91 -13.32 3.37
N MET A 13 12.02 -12.29 3.42
CA MET A 13 12.35 -10.91 3.79
C MET A 13 11.94 -10.61 5.23
N ASN A 14 12.91 -10.23 6.08
CA ASN A 14 12.61 -9.71 7.41
C ASN A 14 12.35 -8.18 7.37
N TYR A 15 11.90 -7.61 8.51
CA TYR A 15 11.53 -6.18 8.57
C TYR A 15 12.71 -5.24 8.27
N GLN A 16 13.91 -5.57 8.73
CA GLN A 16 15.10 -4.76 8.44
C GLN A 16 15.42 -4.76 6.94
N GLU A 17 15.41 -5.93 6.31
CA GLU A 17 15.63 -6.08 4.86
C GLU A 17 14.55 -5.36 4.05
N ALA A 18 13.31 -5.35 4.54
CA ALA A 18 12.20 -4.61 3.94
C ALA A 18 12.47 -3.10 3.96
N MET A 19 12.94 -2.56 5.08
CA MET A 19 13.28 -1.13 5.20
C MET A 19 14.50 -0.76 4.37
N GLU A 20 15.54 -1.58 4.36
CA GLU A 20 16.72 -1.40 3.51
C GLU A 20 16.36 -1.41 2.01
N TYR A 21 15.43 -2.29 1.61
CA TYR A 21 14.90 -2.30 0.25
C TYR A 21 14.20 -0.98 -0.09
N MET A 22 13.32 -0.49 0.78
CA MET A 22 12.61 0.78 0.56
C MET A 22 13.55 1.97 0.50
N GLU A 23 14.58 2.01 1.35
CA GLU A 23 15.62 3.04 1.31
C GLU A 23 16.40 3.00 -0.01
N LYS A 24 16.82 1.82 -0.44
CA LYS A 24 17.51 1.61 -1.72
C LYS A 24 16.65 2.08 -2.90
N VAL A 25 15.37 1.75 -2.93
CA VAL A 25 14.43 2.21 -3.97
C VAL A 25 14.39 3.74 -4.02
N GLY A 26 14.45 4.41 -2.88
CA GLY A 26 14.51 5.87 -2.79
C GLY A 26 15.68 6.51 -3.55
N THR A 27 16.73 5.74 -3.85
CA THR A 27 17.91 6.22 -4.59
C THR A 27 17.77 6.12 -6.12
N TYR A 28 16.74 5.45 -6.66
CA TYR A 28 16.60 5.20 -8.09
C TYR A 28 16.11 6.41 -8.90
N GLY A 29 15.70 7.49 -8.22
CA GLY A 29 15.15 8.68 -8.85
C GLY A 29 13.64 8.58 -9.11
N ILE A 30 13.09 9.66 -9.66
CA ILE A 30 11.66 9.78 -9.92
C ILE A 30 11.45 10.01 -11.41
N VAL A 31 10.66 9.15 -12.04
CA VAL A 31 10.13 9.37 -13.39
C VAL A 31 8.68 9.82 -13.25
N PRO A 32 8.35 11.05 -13.64
CA PRO A 32 6.98 11.56 -13.55
C PRO A 32 6.02 10.76 -14.42
N GLY A 33 4.83 10.52 -13.92
CA GLY A 33 3.77 9.83 -14.65
C GLY A 33 3.08 8.78 -13.79
N LEU A 34 2.18 8.02 -14.40
CA LEU A 34 1.43 6.95 -13.74
C LEU A 34 1.74 5.56 -14.32
N ASP A 35 2.67 5.46 -15.25
CA ASP A 35 2.91 4.21 -15.99
C ASP A 35 3.46 3.11 -15.07
N SER A 36 4.39 3.46 -14.17
CA SER A 36 4.98 2.52 -13.22
C SER A 36 3.94 1.99 -12.23
N ILE A 37 3.16 2.86 -11.60
CA ILE A 37 2.14 2.42 -10.63
C ILE A 37 1.01 1.63 -11.31
N ARG A 38 0.59 2.02 -12.51
CA ARG A 38 -0.43 1.29 -13.28
C ARG A 38 0.03 -0.11 -13.64
N GLU A 39 1.26 -0.24 -14.13
CA GLU A 39 1.83 -1.54 -14.47
C GLU A 39 2.02 -2.42 -13.23
N LEU A 40 2.50 -1.85 -12.13
CA LEU A 40 2.62 -2.58 -10.86
C LEU A 40 1.25 -3.08 -10.37
N CYS A 41 0.24 -2.22 -10.34
CA CYS A 41 -1.12 -2.61 -9.96
C CYS A 41 -1.69 -3.67 -10.90
N ARG A 42 -1.46 -3.57 -12.21
CA ARG A 42 -1.88 -4.58 -13.19
C ARG A 42 -1.27 -5.96 -12.86
N ARG A 43 0.01 -6.00 -12.52
CA ARG A 43 0.71 -7.26 -12.13
C ARG A 43 0.19 -7.82 -10.81
N LEU A 44 -0.29 -6.97 -9.92
CA LEU A 44 -0.93 -7.38 -8.67
C LEU A 44 -2.43 -7.76 -8.84
N GLY A 45 -2.93 -7.77 -10.08
CA GLY A 45 -4.33 -8.09 -10.39
C GLY A 45 -5.29 -6.93 -10.16
N ASN A 46 -4.82 -5.68 -10.29
CA ASN A 46 -5.61 -4.44 -10.13
C ASN A 46 -6.39 -4.38 -8.80
N PRO A 47 -5.73 -4.48 -7.64
CA PRO A 47 -6.43 -4.51 -6.35
C PRO A 47 -7.30 -3.27 -6.10
N GLN A 48 -6.95 -2.12 -6.69
CA GLN A 48 -7.71 -0.88 -6.59
C GLN A 48 -9.11 -0.98 -7.21
N ASP A 49 -9.32 -1.85 -8.18
CA ASP A 49 -10.62 -1.98 -8.88
C ASP A 49 -11.65 -2.74 -8.03
N GLU A 50 -11.19 -3.49 -7.03
CA GLU A 50 -12.03 -4.24 -6.09
C GLU A 50 -12.36 -3.45 -4.80
N LEU A 51 -11.77 -2.28 -4.62
CA LEU A 51 -11.89 -1.46 -3.42
C LEU A 51 -12.77 -0.23 -3.66
N LYS A 52 -13.42 0.24 -2.61
CA LYS A 52 -14.14 1.51 -2.58
C LYS A 52 -13.31 2.53 -1.81
N PHE A 53 -13.25 3.75 -2.31
CA PHE A 53 -12.38 4.76 -1.71
C PHE A 53 -13.14 6.02 -1.29
N VAL A 54 -12.71 6.58 -0.15
CA VAL A 54 -12.88 7.99 0.19
C VAL A 54 -11.51 8.64 0.11
N HIS A 55 -11.32 9.51 -0.87
CA HIS A 55 -10.04 10.16 -1.14
C HIS A 55 -10.05 11.57 -0.59
N ILE A 56 -9.15 11.87 0.34
CA ILE A 56 -9.08 13.15 1.05
C ILE A 56 -7.89 13.94 0.55
N ALA A 57 -8.17 15.08 -0.06
CA ALA A 57 -7.18 16.05 -0.49
C ALA A 57 -7.40 17.39 0.24
N GLY A 58 -6.36 18.18 0.36
CA GLY A 58 -6.43 19.50 0.97
C GLY A 58 -5.11 19.94 1.59
N THR A 59 -5.02 21.21 1.93
CA THR A 59 -3.80 21.82 2.49
C THR A 59 -3.65 21.51 3.98
N ASN A 60 -4.78 21.61 4.73
CA ASN A 60 -4.82 21.39 6.18
C ASN A 60 -5.98 20.47 6.56
N GLY A 61 -5.86 19.80 7.72
CA GLY A 61 -6.97 19.04 8.30
C GLY A 61 -7.24 17.68 7.66
N LYS A 62 -6.43 17.22 6.70
CA LYS A 62 -6.62 15.92 6.05
C LYS A 62 -6.66 14.78 7.06
N GLY A 63 -5.67 14.68 7.95
CA GLY A 63 -5.59 13.63 8.95
C GLY A 63 -6.77 13.63 9.92
N SER A 64 -7.24 14.81 10.37
CA SER A 64 -8.44 14.92 11.23
C SER A 64 -9.69 14.47 10.48
N THR A 65 -9.87 14.89 9.24
CA THR A 65 -10.99 14.49 8.37
C THR A 65 -10.99 12.97 8.16
N LEU A 66 -9.82 12.40 7.86
CA LEU A 66 -9.64 10.95 7.71
C LEU A 66 -10.05 10.21 9.00
N ALA A 67 -9.62 10.71 10.16
CA ALA A 67 -9.94 10.10 11.45
C ALA A 67 -11.46 10.11 11.72
N TYR A 68 -12.14 11.24 11.48
CA TYR A 68 -13.59 11.35 11.66
C TYR A 68 -14.36 10.44 10.72
N ILE A 69 -14.07 10.48 9.41
CA ILE A 69 -14.74 9.64 8.41
C ILE A 69 -14.53 8.16 8.74
N SER A 70 -13.29 7.76 9.04
CA SER A 70 -12.97 6.37 9.40
C SER A 70 -13.74 5.92 10.64
N SER A 71 -13.85 6.77 11.67
CA SER A 71 -14.58 6.46 12.89
C SER A 71 -16.07 6.28 12.64
N ILE A 72 -16.68 7.14 11.81
CA ILE A 72 -18.10 7.05 11.45
C ILE A 72 -18.35 5.74 10.67
N LEU A 73 -17.53 5.42 9.68
CA LEU A 73 -17.67 4.21 8.89
C LEU A 73 -17.48 2.95 9.74
N GLN A 74 -16.52 2.94 10.67
CA GLN A 74 -16.33 1.83 11.61
C GLN A 74 -17.54 1.67 12.54
N ALA A 75 -18.09 2.78 13.07
CA ALA A 75 -19.29 2.75 13.89
C ALA A 75 -20.51 2.23 13.12
N ALA A 76 -20.56 2.43 11.80
CA ALA A 76 -21.57 1.88 10.91
C ALA A 76 -21.34 0.40 10.56
N GLY A 77 -20.29 -0.23 11.09
CA GLY A 77 -20.00 -1.66 10.91
C GLY A 77 -19.12 -2.02 9.73
N TYR A 78 -18.57 -1.04 9.01
CA TYR A 78 -17.66 -1.29 7.89
C TYR A 78 -16.24 -1.66 8.36
N ARG A 79 -15.60 -2.56 7.61
CA ARG A 79 -14.18 -2.85 7.74
C ARG A 79 -13.39 -1.80 6.97
N VAL A 80 -12.85 -0.83 7.69
CA VAL A 80 -12.24 0.38 7.10
C VAL A 80 -10.74 0.25 7.03
N GLY A 81 -10.19 0.31 5.81
CA GLY A 81 -8.77 0.52 5.56
C GLY A 81 -8.43 2.02 5.64
N LYS A 82 -7.25 2.35 6.14
CA LYS A 82 -6.73 3.72 6.18
C LYS A 82 -5.32 3.75 5.61
N TYR A 83 -5.08 4.66 4.68
CA TYR A 83 -3.75 4.96 4.16
C TYR A 83 -3.43 6.42 4.43
N ILE A 84 -2.40 6.66 5.23
CA ILE A 84 -2.00 7.98 5.73
C ILE A 84 -0.55 8.30 5.38
N SER A 85 -0.27 9.56 5.11
CA SER A 85 1.07 10.05 4.77
C SER A 85 1.17 11.55 5.08
N PRO A 86 2.28 12.03 5.64
CA PRO A 86 3.41 11.28 6.18
C PRO A 86 3.11 10.67 7.56
N VAL A 87 3.94 9.72 8.00
CA VAL A 87 3.94 9.21 9.38
C VAL A 87 5.23 9.63 10.08
N ILE A 88 5.16 9.81 11.40
CA ILE A 88 6.25 10.41 12.18
C ILE A 88 6.98 9.36 13.02
N ILE A 89 6.29 8.33 13.51
CA ILE A 89 6.83 7.44 14.54
C ILE A 89 7.22 6.08 13.95
N GLU A 90 6.32 5.43 13.23
CA GLU A 90 6.53 4.06 12.77
C GLU A 90 5.99 3.85 11.35
N TYR A 91 6.79 3.21 10.50
CA TYR A 91 6.44 2.96 9.09
C TYR A 91 5.08 2.26 8.91
N CYS A 92 4.79 1.27 9.76
CA CYS A 92 3.53 0.52 9.73
C CYS A 92 2.28 1.38 9.99
N GLU A 93 2.42 2.59 10.51
CA GLU A 93 1.28 3.49 10.72
C GLU A 93 0.65 3.99 9.42
N LYS A 94 1.38 3.92 8.31
CA LYS A 94 0.87 4.30 6.99
C LYS A 94 -0.35 3.48 6.55
N ILE A 95 -0.41 2.21 6.95
CA ILE A 95 -1.43 1.25 6.52
C ILE A 95 -2.12 0.67 7.76
N GLN A 96 -3.40 0.94 7.90
CA GLN A 96 -4.16 0.49 9.07
C GLN A 96 -5.51 -0.09 8.65
N ILE A 97 -6.02 -1.02 9.45
CA ILE A 97 -7.41 -1.50 9.36
C ILE A 97 -8.06 -1.27 10.72
N GLY A 98 -9.09 -0.45 10.76
CA GLY A 98 -9.66 0.00 12.02
C GLY A 98 -8.62 0.75 12.86
N LYS A 99 -8.29 0.20 14.02
CA LYS A 99 -7.26 0.75 14.93
C LYS A 99 -5.92 0.00 14.85
N GLN A 100 -5.82 -1.04 14.02
CA GLN A 100 -4.64 -1.88 13.95
C GLN A 100 -3.76 -1.48 12.76
N LYS A 101 -2.47 -1.26 13.03
CA LYS A 101 -1.46 -1.09 11.99
C LYS A 101 -1.22 -2.41 11.25
N ILE A 102 -0.75 -2.34 10.02
CA ILE A 102 -0.20 -3.50 9.32
C ILE A 102 0.89 -4.15 10.17
N THR A 103 0.87 -5.47 10.28
CA THR A 103 1.92 -6.18 11.03
C THR A 103 3.23 -6.20 10.25
N HIS A 104 4.37 -6.36 10.95
CA HIS A 104 5.65 -6.54 10.27
C HIS A 104 5.62 -7.75 9.32
N LYS A 105 4.91 -8.82 9.70
CA LYS A 105 4.74 -10.01 8.86
C LYS A 105 4.00 -9.67 7.57
N ASP A 106 2.81 -9.07 7.65
CA ASP A 106 2.02 -8.73 6.46
C ASP A 106 2.75 -7.70 5.57
N LEU A 107 3.49 -6.76 6.19
CA LEU A 107 4.31 -5.78 5.49
C LEU A 107 5.42 -6.45 4.67
N CYS A 108 6.18 -7.35 5.30
CA CYS A 108 7.28 -8.05 4.65
C CYS A 108 6.78 -8.96 3.53
N GLU A 109 5.70 -9.71 3.78
CA GLU A 109 5.05 -10.56 2.77
C GLU A 109 4.62 -9.75 1.54
N GLY A 110 3.92 -8.64 1.76
CA GLY A 110 3.49 -7.77 0.67
C GLY A 110 4.64 -7.12 -0.08
N LEU A 111 5.67 -6.64 0.62
CA LEU A 111 6.86 -6.05 -0.02
C LEU A 111 7.66 -7.07 -0.80
N GLU A 112 7.74 -8.32 -0.36
CA GLU A 112 8.41 -9.39 -1.11
C GLU A 112 7.68 -9.70 -2.42
N ILE A 113 6.35 -9.79 -2.39
CA ILE A 113 5.52 -9.97 -3.58
C ILE A 113 5.74 -8.80 -4.56
N ILE A 114 5.65 -7.58 -4.04
CA ILE A 114 5.81 -6.36 -4.85
C ILE A 114 7.21 -6.27 -5.44
N LYS A 115 8.25 -6.58 -4.67
CA LYS A 115 9.63 -6.58 -5.15
C LYS A 115 9.81 -7.50 -6.34
N LYS A 116 9.27 -8.72 -6.30
CA LYS A 116 9.31 -9.67 -7.44
C LYS A 116 8.69 -9.06 -8.70
N HIS A 117 7.56 -8.35 -8.56
CA HIS A 117 6.94 -7.65 -9.69
C HIS A 117 7.75 -6.46 -10.17
N CYS A 118 8.35 -5.67 -9.26
CA CYS A 118 9.23 -4.56 -9.64
C CYS A 118 10.46 -5.04 -10.42
N ASP A 119 11.10 -6.11 -9.95
CA ASP A 119 12.25 -6.71 -10.63
C ASP A 119 11.88 -7.19 -12.05
N ALA A 120 10.72 -7.82 -12.20
CA ALA A 120 10.18 -8.22 -13.50
C ALA A 120 9.83 -7.02 -14.40
N MET A 121 9.25 -5.95 -13.84
CA MET A 121 8.97 -4.71 -14.58
C MET A 121 10.24 -4.10 -15.18
N VAL A 122 11.30 -4.01 -14.38
CA VAL A 122 12.60 -3.48 -14.86
C VAL A 122 13.17 -4.37 -15.97
N SER A 123 13.07 -5.69 -15.84
CA SER A 123 13.49 -6.65 -16.87
C SER A 123 12.71 -6.49 -18.17
N ASP A 124 11.44 -6.09 -18.09
CA ASP A 124 10.57 -5.83 -19.24
C ASP A 124 10.72 -4.40 -19.81
N GLY A 125 11.63 -3.59 -19.28
CA GLY A 125 11.94 -2.25 -19.76
C GLY A 125 11.12 -1.12 -19.16
N PHE A 126 10.35 -1.38 -18.10
CA PHE A 126 9.67 -0.34 -17.34
C PHE A 126 10.63 0.33 -16.36
N HIS A 127 10.32 1.56 -15.97
CA HIS A 127 10.99 2.22 -14.86
C HIS A 127 10.60 1.55 -13.53
N HIS A 128 11.56 1.48 -12.62
CA HIS A 128 11.30 1.00 -11.27
C HIS A 128 10.32 1.95 -10.58
N PRO A 129 9.25 1.45 -9.93
CA PRO A 129 8.35 2.29 -9.15
C PRO A 129 9.07 3.01 -8.01
N THR A 130 8.61 4.20 -7.68
CA THR A 130 9.09 4.99 -6.54
C THR A 130 8.65 4.36 -5.20
N PRO A 131 9.27 4.72 -4.06
CA PRO A 131 8.81 4.26 -2.76
C PRO A 131 7.33 4.53 -2.50
N PHE A 132 6.85 5.71 -2.88
CA PHE A 132 5.44 6.08 -2.71
C PHE A 132 4.49 5.22 -3.57
N GLU A 133 4.88 4.89 -4.79
CA GLU A 133 4.11 4.00 -5.66
C GLU A 133 4.07 2.56 -5.10
N ILE A 134 5.21 2.08 -4.57
CA ILE A 134 5.29 0.77 -3.91
C ILE A 134 4.39 0.75 -2.66
N GLU A 135 4.47 1.76 -1.81
CA GLU A 135 3.63 1.88 -0.61
C GLU A 135 2.14 1.92 -0.95
N THR A 136 1.78 2.64 -2.00
CA THR A 136 0.40 2.75 -2.47
C THR A 136 -0.11 1.40 -2.99
N ALA A 137 0.68 0.72 -3.81
CA ALA A 137 0.35 -0.61 -4.33
C ALA A 137 0.25 -1.65 -3.19
N LEU A 138 1.15 -1.57 -2.19
CA LEU A 138 1.12 -2.40 -1.00
C LEU A 138 -0.18 -2.18 -0.19
N ALA A 139 -0.58 -0.92 0.00
CA ALA A 139 -1.81 -0.60 0.69
C ALA A 139 -3.02 -1.18 -0.03
N PHE A 140 -3.12 -1.02 -1.33
CA PHE A 140 -4.22 -1.59 -2.13
C PHE A 140 -4.24 -3.11 -2.07
N TRP A 141 -3.09 -3.76 -2.27
CA TRP A 141 -2.97 -5.20 -2.13
C TRP A 141 -3.42 -5.67 -0.74
N TYR A 142 -2.91 -5.07 0.32
CA TYR A 142 -3.23 -5.43 1.70
C TYR A 142 -4.70 -5.27 2.02
N PHE A 143 -5.32 -4.15 1.64
CA PHE A 143 -6.73 -3.90 1.90
C PHE A 143 -7.64 -4.87 1.16
N ARG A 144 -7.28 -5.26 -0.06
CA ARG A 144 -8.00 -6.32 -0.79
C ARG A 144 -7.86 -7.67 -0.09
N GLU A 145 -6.64 -8.09 0.24
CA GLU A 145 -6.38 -9.38 0.92
C GLU A 145 -7.11 -9.47 2.27
N LYS A 146 -7.21 -8.37 2.98
CA LYS A 146 -7.94 -8.29 4.25
C LYS A 146 -9.43 -7.98 4.08
N GLN A 147 -9.94 -7.93 2.85
CA GLN A 147 -11.37 -7.74 2.53
C GLN A 147 -11.95 -6.48 3.19
N CYS A 148 -11.26 -5.35 3.03
CA CYS A 148 -11.80 -4.06 3.48
C CYS A 148 -13.02 -3.66 2.63
N ASP A 149 -14.08 -3.19 3.29
CA ASP A 149 -15.30 -2.71 2.62
C ASP A 149 -15.09 -1.35 1.97
N ILE A 150 -14.28 -0.51 2.61
CA ILE A 150 -13.99 0.85 2.17
C ILE A 150 -12.60 1.28 2.67
N VAL A 151 -11.92 2.06 1.87
CA VAL A 151 -10.59 2.59 2.19
C VAL A 151 -10.64 4.11 2.22
N VAL A 152 -10.13 4.71 3.28
CA VAL A 152 -9.98 6.17 3.41
C VAL A 152 -8.52 6.51 3.15
N LEU A 153 -8.28 7.25 2.07
CA LEU A 153 -6.95 7.64 1.62
C LEU A 153 -6.68 9.12 1.88
N GLU A 154 -5.50 9.42 2.39
CA GLU A 154 -4.94 10.76 2.36
C GLU A 154 -4.03 10.92 1.14
N THR A 155 -4.18 12.02 0.37
CA THR A 155 -3.23 12.35 -0.71
C THR A 155 -1.86 12.71 -0.15
N GLY A 156 -0.80 12.20 -0.77
CA GLY A 156 0.58 12.57 -0.41
C GLY A 156 0.91 14.00 -0.79
N MET A 157 0.62 14.37 -2.05
CA MET A 157 0.70 15.74 -2.58
C MET A 157 -0.63 16.04 -3.27
N GLY A 158 -1.26 17.07 -2.81
CA GLY A 158 -2.53 17.56 -3.37
C GLY A 158 -2.36 18.85 -4.10
#